data_90fe5ee346cd6945cb0d5b072a84997e
#
_entry.id   90fe5ee346cd6945cb0d5b072a84997e
#
_cell.length_a   1.000
_cell.length_b   1.000
_cell.length_c   1.000
_cell.angle_alpha   90.00
_cell.angle_beta   90.00
_cell.angle_gamma   90.00
#
_symmetry.space_group_name_H-M   'P 1'
#
loop_
_entity.id
_entity.type
_entity.pdbx_description
1 polymer ?
#
loop_
_entity_poly.entity_id
_entity_poly.type
_entity_poly.pdbx_seq_one_letter_code
_entity_poly.pdbx_strand_id
1 'polypeptide(L)'
;MKVKNKVYLASFICIGAGAVLLILGLLLGGRPGFYIDKSGIHTANESGADSPYIQEKMKLDEFSTIDITIQYADLEIIPSDGYYIEYRLDGSEPKPALEVKNQKLSFKERTAGGFIGFNFFSIGDIDAALSHYYVTLYVPAEKYFTKIRLENNDGDIRAEQLKAETMEITNDYGQVDLGNVQGEKLKINMDDGTLKIKSLDAAAAILYNEYGKCELGKVKSQRLEAELDDGDFSADRCSAKAIRIDNEYGNVRLGLLGKTETYEFELETEYGNIELPGYPEMSVGGNDEKRIRTNNSAKNKIVVNCDDGDIIITQAE
;
A
#
# COMPACT_ATOMS: atom_id res chain seq x y z
N MET A 1 23.65 48.17 25.17
CA MET A 1 23.91 47.99 23.71
C MET A 1 25.26 47.35 23.35
N LYS A 2 26.36 47.62 24.05
CA LYS A 2 27.72 47.07 23.73
C LYS A 2 27.89 45.54 23.94
N VAL A 3 27.12 44.88 24.80
CA VAL A 3 27.26 43.45 25.08
C VAL A 3 26.62 42.59 23.96
N LYS A 4 25.45 42.99 23.45
CA LYS A 4 24.77 42.27 22.36
C LYS A 4 25.64 42.19 21.09
N ASN A 5 26.32 43.27 20.72
CA ASN A 5 27.18 43.28 19.53
C ASN A 5 28.40 42.35 19.66
N LYS A 6 28.95 42.17 20.89
CA LYS A 6 30.04 41.21 21.11
C LYS A 6 29.59 39.75 21.01
N VAL A 7 28.36 39.46 21.45
CA VAL A 7 27.79 38.13 21.33
C VAL A 7 27.52 37.77 19.86
N TYR A 8 26.94 38.70 19.11
CA TYR A 8 26.71 38.50 17.66
C TYR A 8 28.04 38.32 16.89
N LEU A 9 29.08 39.13 17.21
CA LEU A 9 30.39 38.99 16.59
C LEU A 9 31.00 37.61 16.90
N ALA A 10 30.97 37.18 18.15
CA ALA A 10 31.47 35.85 18.52
C ALA A 10 30.69 34.71 17.80
N SER A 11 29.38 34.80 17.69
CA SER A 11 28.54 33.82 16.96
C SER A 11 28.91 33.80 15.46
N PHE A 12 29.11 34.92 14.82
CA PHE A 12 29.54 34.98 13.42
C PHE A 12 30.94 34.36 13.20
N ILE A 13 31.86 34.61 14.13
CA ILE A 13 33.21 34.00 14.09
C ILE A 13 33.12 32.47 14.24
N CYS A 14 32.29 31.95 15.18
CA CYS A 14 32.08 30.54 15.35
C CYS A 14 31.44 29.87 14.12
N ILE A 15 30.43 30.50 13.52
CA ILE A 15 29.79 30.03 12.30
C ILE A 15 30.79 30.00 11.14
N GLY A 16 31.57 31.06 10.97
CA GLY A 16 32.61 31.14 9.93
C GLY A 16 33.71 30.07 10.11
N ALA A 17 34.18 29.88 11.33
CA ALA A 17 35.17 28.83 11.65
C ALA A 17 34.58 27.44 11.41
N GLY A 18 33.34 27.20 11.81
CA GLY A 18 32.64 25.93 11.53
C GLY A 18 32.50 25.65 10.05
N ALA A 19 32.12 26.64 9.25
CA ALA A 19 32.02 26.52 7.80
C ALA A 19 33.38 26.21 7.12
N VAL A 20 34.46 26.86 7.57
CA VAL A 20 35.82 26.57 7.07
C VAL A 20 36.25 25.17 7.42
N LEU A 21 36.01 24.70 8.65
CA LEU A 21 36.33 23.32 9.06
C LEU A 21 35.53 22.29 8.27
N LEU A 22 34.25 22.58 7.99
CA LEU A 22 33.40 21.72 7.18
C LEU A 22 33.91 21.62 5.74
N ILE A 23 34.27 22.75 5.12
CA ILE A 23 34.84 22.78 3.77
C ILE A 23 36.19 22.04 3.73
N LEU A 24 37.06 22.25 4.70
CA LEU A 24 38.33 21.54 4.79
C LEU A 24 38.14 20.01 5.00
N GLY A 25 37.15 19.63 5.81
CA GLY A 25 36.79 18.23 6.00
C GLY A 25 36.32 17.57 4.69
N LEU A 26 35.49 18.27 3.92
CA LEU A 26 35.03 17.80 2.61
C LEU A 26 36.17 17.72 1.58
N LEU A 27 37.07 18.69 1.55
CA LEU A 27 38.25 18.69 0.65
C LEU A 27 39.25 17.58 0.97
N LEU A 28 39.30 17.15 2.24
CA LEU A 28 40.12 16.01 2.69
C LEU A 28 39.42 14.65 2.54
N GLY A 29 38.24 14.62 1.89
CA GLY A 29 37.48 13.39 1.64
C GLY A 29 36.55 12.97 2.76
N GLY A 30 36.34 13.83 3.77
CA GLY A 30 35.35 13.60 4.83
C GLY A 30 33.93 13.71 4.28
N ARG A 31 33.07 12.77 4.62
CA ARG A 31 31.62 12.84 4.32
C ARG A 31 30.87 13.20 5.60
N PRO A 32 29.88 14.13 5.54
CA PRO A 32 29.11 14.52 6.70
C PRO A 32 28.03 13.46 6.99
N GLY A 33 28.36 12.48 7.80
CA GLY A 33 27.40 11.48 8.27
C GLY A 33 28.09 10.42 9.14
N PHE A 34 27.36 9.93 10.10
CA PHE A 34 27.71 8.74 10.87
C PHE A 34 26.43 7.98 11.19
N TYR A 35 26.56 6.68 11.33
CA TYR A 35 25.48 5.83 11.84
C TYR A 35 26.00 5.00 13.02
N ILE A 36 25.08 4.60 13.86
CA ILE A 36 25.36 3.79 15.05
C ILE A 36 24.54 2.51 14.94
N ASP A 37 25.21 1.38 14.93
CA ASP A 37 24.57 0.07 15.00
C ASP A 37 25.08 -0.74 16.21
N LYS A 38 24.76 -2.03 16.28
CA LYS A 38 25.20 -2.93 17.36
C LYS A 38 26.71 -3.16 17.40
N SER A 39 27.42 -2.85 16.31
CA SER A 39 28.88 -3.00 16.19
C SER A 39 29.60 -1.71 16.54
N GLY A 40 28.95 -0.57 16.65
CA GLY A 40 29.52 0.70 17.06
C GLY A 40 29.09 1.92 16.23
N ILE A 41 29.96 2.95 16.27
CA ILE A 41 29.79 4.17 15.47
C ILE A 41 30.55 3.99 14.17
N HIS A 42 29.87 4.13 13.06
CA HIS A 42 30.43 4.04 11.72
C HIS A 42 30.39 5.40 11.04
N THR A 43 31.38 5.73 10.24
CA THR A 43 31.35 6.92 9.38
C THR A 43 30.70 6.57 8.05
N ALA A 44 30.12 7.56 7.37
CA ALA A 44 29.54 7.38 6.03
C ALA A 44 30.54 6.85 4.98
N ASN A 45 31.84 6.84 5.29
CA ASN A 45 32.86 6.25 4.44
C ASN A 45 33.08 4.74 4.69
N GLU A 46 32.61 4.21 5.83
CA GLU A 46 32.69 2.77 6.16
C GLU A 46 31.48 2.00 5.64
N SER A 47 30.37 2.69 5.40
CA SER A 47 29.34 2.20 4.52
C SER A 47 29.91 2.30 3.09
N GLY A 48 30.80 1.39 2.71
CA GLY A 48 30.96 1.06 1.32
C GLY A 48 29.54 0.86 0.81
N ALA A 49 29.12 1.54 -0.27
CA ALA A 49 27.89 1.18 -0.94
C ALA A 49 28.03 -0.31 -1.23
N ASP A 50 27.49 -1.14 -0.34
CA ASP A 50 27.54 -2.58 -0.53
C ASP A 50 26.83 -2.85 -1.83
N SER A 51 27.51 -3.55 -2.72
CA SER A 51 26.94 -3.87 -4.02
C SER A 51 25.58 -4.51 -3.80
N PRO A 52 24.53 -4.07 -4.51
CA PRO A 52 23.18 -4.58 -4.29
C PRO A 52 23.16 -6.12 -4.40
N TYR A 53 22.32 -6.76 -3.63
CA TYR A 53 22.04 -8.18 -3.82
C TYR A 53 21.27 -8.35 -5.11
N ILE A 54 21.91 -8.90 -6.14
CA ILE A 54 21.30 -9.18 -7.43
C ILE A 54 21.14 -10.69 -7.58
N GLN A 55 19.92 -11.11 -7.80
CA GLN A 55 19.57 -12.45 -8.24
C GLN A 55 18.94 -12.34 -9.62
N GLU A 56 19.64 -12.81 -10.64
CA GLU A 56 19.05 -12.98 -11.96
C GLU A 56 17.93 -14.03 -11.93
N LYS A 57 17.06 -14.02 -12.94
CA LYS A 57 15.92 -14.93 -13.03
C LYS A 57 16.32 -16.39 -12.76
N MET A 58 15.95 -16.87 -11.59
CA MET A 58 16.28 -18.20 -11.06
C MET A 58 15.04 -19.08 -11.03
N LYS A 59 15.15 -20.30 -11.48
CA LYS A 59 14.07 -21.29 -11.41
C LYS A 59 13.87 -21.74 -9.97
N LEU A 60 12.61 -21.84 -9.58
CA LEU A 60 12.16 -22.37 -8.29
C LEU A 60 11.49 -23.73 -8.44
N ASP A 61 11.44 -24.50 -7.38
CA ASP A 61 10.56 -25.67 -7.28
C ASP A 61 9.09 -25.24 -7.25
N GLU A 62 8.18 -26.13 -7.60
CA GLU A 62 6.74 -25.86 -7.54
C GLU A 62 6.27 -25.62 -6.10
N PHE A 63 5.36 -24.65 -5.93
CA PHE A 63 4.71 -24.35 -4.66
C PHE A 63 3.22 -24.05 -4.83
N SER A 64 2.47 -24.18 -3.75
CA SER A 64 1.04 -23.86 -3.67
C SER A 64 0.73 -22.74 -2.69
N THR A 65 1.74 -22.26 -1.95
CA THR A 65 1.62 -21.16 -1.00
C THR A 65 2.72 -20.16 -1.23
N ILE A 66 2.35 -18.87 -1.23
CA ILE A 66 3.26 -17.72 -1.32
C ILE A 66 3.26 -16.98 0.01
N ASP A 67 4.43 -16.71 0.56
CA ASP A 67 4.64 -15.92 1.77
C ASP A 67 5.85 -14.99 1.54
N ILE A 68 5.56 -13.73 1.21
CA ILE A 68 6.56 -12.72 0.85
C ILE A 68 6.46 -11.56 1.82
N THR A 69 7.58 -11.17 2.42
CA THR A 69 7.73 -9.97 3.24
C THR A 69 8.86 -9.13 2.68
N ILE A 70 8.55 -7.90 2.27
CA ILE A 70 9.46 -6.93 1.69
C ILE A 70 9.42 -5.66 2.55
N GLN A 71 10.52 -4.91 2.57
CA GLN A 71 10.64 -3.70 3.38
C GLN A 71 10.67 -2.44 2.51
N TYR A 72 11.49 -2.43 1.44
CA TYR A 72 11.76 -1.22 0.65
C TYR A 72 11.75 -1.45 -0.86
N ALA A 73 11.47 -2.65 -1.33
CA ALA A 73 11.48 -2.97 -2.75
C ALA A 73 10.06 -3.04 -3.32
N ASP A 74 9.92 -2.75 -4.59
CA ASP A 74 8.68 -3.06 -5.30
C ASP A 74 8.52 -4.57 -5.50
N LEU A 75 7.30 -5.06 -5.36
CA LEU A 75 6.93 -6.45 -5.65
C LEU A 75 6.13 -6.54 -6.92
N GLU A 76 6.58 -7.36 -7.85
CA GLU A 76 5.81 -7.67 -9.04
C GLU A 76 5.57 -9.18 -9.18
N ILE A 77 4.32 -9.58 -9.46
CA ILE A 77 3.95 -10.98 -9.73
C ILE A 77 3.47 -11.11 -11.17
N ILE A 78 4.22 -11.85 -11.98
CA ILE A 78 4.04 -11.95 -13.43
C ILE A 78 3.65 -13.36 -13.84
N PRO A 79 2.63 -13.53 -14.70
CA PRO A 79 2.32 -14.82 -15.33
C PRO A 79 3.50 -15.35 -16.17
N SER A 80 3.79 -16.64 -16.05
CA SER A 80 4.90 -17.31 -16.71
C SER A 80 4.59 -18.76 -17.06
N ASP A 81 5.52 -19.45 -17.68
CA ASP A 81 5.49 -20.89 -18.00
C ASP A 81 5.96 -21.79 -16.84
N GLY A 82 6.47 -21.19 -15.77
CA GLY A 82 6.99 -21.89 -14.61
C GLY A 82 7.15 -20.98 -13.41
N TYR A 83 7.91 -21.45 -12.43
CA TYR A 83 8.18 -20.75 -11.19
C TYR A 83 9.60 -20.19 -11.22
N TYR A 84 9.74 -18.87 -11.15
CA TYR A 84 11.03 -18.18 -11.12
C TYR A 84 10.96 -16.96 -10.21
N ILE A 85 12.12 -16.54 -9.74
CA ILE A 85 12.29 -15.28 -8.98
C ILE A 85 13.52 -14.55 -9.48
N GLU A 86 13.44 -13.24 -9.52
CA GLU A 86 14.57 -12.34 -9.65
C GLU A 86 14.42 -11.17 -8.69
N TYR A 87 15.52 -10.62 -8.25
CA TYR A 87 15.48 -9.47 -7.38
C TYR A 87 16.76 -8.64 -7.41
N ARG A 88 16.61 -7.38 -7.11
CA ARG A 88 17.67 -6.44 -6.78
C ARG A 88 17.30 -5.76 -5.48
N LEU A 89 18.10 -5.94 -4.43
CA LEU A 89 17.86 -5.42 -3.09
C LEU A 89 19.08 -4.66 -2.58
N ASP A 90 18.87 -3.85 -1.55
CA ASP A 90 19.94 -3.10 -0.92
C ASP A 90 21.00 -4.04 -0.32
N GLY A 91 22.25 -3.87 -0.73
CA GLY A 91 23.38 -4.67 -0.24
C GLY A 91 23.87 -4.24 1.13
N SER A 92 23.47 -3.07 1.63
CA SER A 92 23.77 -2.62 3.00
C SER A 92 22.94 -3.36 4.06
N GLU A 93 21.82 -3.97 3.66
CA GLU A 93 20.96 -4.75 4.52
C GLU A 93 21.37 -6.24 4.57
N PRO A 94 20.93 -7.01 5.56
CA PRO A 94 21.24 -8.44 5.62
C PRO A 94 20.67 -9.21 4.42
N LYS A 95 21.42 -10.18 3.90
CA LYS A 95 20.99 -11.00 2.76
C LYS A 95 19.57 -11.53 2.94
N PRO A 96 18.70 -11.39 1.90
CA PRO A 96 17.31 -11.88 1.95
C PRO A 96 17.30 -13.40 2.19
N ALA A 97 16.24 -13.86 2.85
CA ALA A 97 15.97 -15.28 3.00
C ALA A 97 15.01 -15.73 1.91
N LEU A 98 15.43 -16.71 1.11
CA LEU A 98 14.60 -17.35 0.09
C LEU A 98 14.62 -18.86 0.31
N GLU A 99 13.45 -19.46 0.46
CA GLU A 99 13.29 -20.91 0.61
C GLU A 99 12.00 -21.37 -0.06
N VAL A 100 12.07 -22.50 -0.76
CA VAL A 100 10.88 -23.28 -1.18
C VAL A 100 10.91 -24.60 -0.43
N LYS A 101 9.96 -24.77 0.49
CA LYS A 101 9.89 -25.97 1.32
C LYS A 101 8.43 -26.34 1.61
N ASN A 102 8.11 -27.62 1.59
CA ASN A 102 6.76 -28.12 1.83
C ASN A 102 5.69 -27.43 0.99
N GLN A 103 5.97 -27.20 -0.31
CA GLN A 103 5.12 -26.47 -1.25
C GLN A 103 4.83 -25.01 -0.84
N LYS A 104 5.66 -24.42 -0.02
CA LYS A 104 5.58 -23.00 0.36
C LYS A 104 6.82 -22.28 -0.12
N LEU A 105 6.63 -21.22 -0.92
CA LEU A 105 7.63 -20.19 -1.14
C LEU A 105 7.64 -19.25 0.06
N SER A 106 8.80 -19.07 0.67
CA SER A 106 9.04 -18.03 1.67
C SER A 106 10.16 -17.11 1.18
N PHE A 107 9.84 -15.84 1.01
CA PHE A 107 10.81 -14.79 0.71
C PHE A 107 10.72 -13.71 1.77
N LYS A 108 11.85 -13.36 2.37
CA LYS A 108 11.90 -12.33 3.39
C LYS A 108 13.08 -11.43 3.17
N GLU A 109 12.83 -10.17 2.83
CA GLU A 109 13.80 -9.10 2.96
C GLU A 109 14.06 -8.85 4.45
N ARG A 110 15.33 -8.73 4.82
CA ARG A 110 15.74 -8.55 6.21
C ARG A 110 16.30 -7.16 6.40
N THR A 111 15.96 -6.53 7.51
CA THR A 111 16.56 -5.26 7.93
C THR A 111 17.46 -5.47 9.12
N ALA A 112 18.54 -4.74 9.18
CA ALA A 112 19.39 -4.66 10.37
C ALA A 112 18.63 -3.86 11.44
N GLY A 113 17.81 -4.53 12.22
CA GLY A 113 16.97 -3.89 13.24
C GLY A 113 17.77 -3.05 14.23
N GLY A 114 17.35 -1.80 14.42
CA GLY A 114 17.86 -0.87 15.41
C GLY A 114 18.85 0.16 14.85
N PHE A 115 18.37 1.01 13.96
CA PHE A 115 19.12 2.13 13.42
C PHE A 115 18.63 3.45 14.03
N ILE A 116 19.53 4.20 14.66
CA ILE A 116 19.36 5.62 14.93
C ILE A 116 20.43 6.34 14.12
N GLY A 117 20.09 6.78 12.90
CA GLY A 117 20.96 7.56 12.05
C GLY A 117 20.55 9.03 12.06
N PHE A 118 21.49 9.93 12.29
CA PHE A 118 21.33 11.35 12.03
C PHE A 118 22.09 11.70 10.74
N ASN A 119 21.39 11.77 9.62
CA ASN A 119 21.93 12.31 8.37
C ASN A 119 21.72 13.82 8.36
N PHE A 120 22.78 14.60 8.63
CA PHE A 120 22.69 16.05 8.61
C PHE A 120 22.76 16.67 7.21
N PHE A 121 23.32 16.02 6.23
CA PHE A 121 23.30 16.38 4.80
C PHE A 121 23.78 15.17 3.98
N SER A 122 22.89 14.47 3.32
CA SER A 122 23.26 13.55 2.25
C SER A 122 23.49 14.36 0.96
N ILE A 123 24.69 14.90 0.80
CA ILE A 123 25.17 15.34 -0.51
C ILE A 123 26.04 14.21 -1.04
N GLY A 124 25.44 13.28 -1.74
CA GLY A 124 26.20 12.30 -2.49
C GLY A 124 25.86 10.86 -2.19
N ASP A 125 24.85 10.40 -2.77
CA ASP A 125 24.80 9.20 -3.58
C ASP A 125 23.56 9.32 -4.46
N ILE A 126 23.75 10.09 -5.53
CA ILE A 126 22.77 10.15 -6.63
C ILE A 126 22.54 8.73 -7.18
N ASP A 127 23.53 7.84 -7.12
CA ASP A 127 23.40 6.44 -7.52
C ASP A 127 22.53 5.61 -6.57
N ALA A 128 22.54 5.86 -5.28
CA ALA A 128 21.64 5.19 -4.32
C ALA A 128 20.19 5.71 -4.46
N ALA A 129 20.01 7.01 -4.67
CA ALA A 129 18.68 7.61 -4.93
C ALA A 129 18.10 7.19 -6.29
N LEU A 130 18.90 6.67 -7.22
CA LEU A 130 18.48 6.13 -8.52
C LEU A 130 18.40 4.58 -8.51
N SER A 131 18.75 3.93 -7.41
CA SER A 131 18.70 2.47 -7.30
C SER A 131 17.25 2.04 -7.09
N HIS A 132 16.65 1.49 -8.14
CA HIS A 132 15.34 0.85 -8.03
C HIS A 132 15.53 -0.57 -7.48
N TYR A 133 14.99 -0.82 -6.29
CA TYR A 133 14.95 -2.13 -5.69
C TYR A 133 13.63 -2.83 -6.03
N TYR A 134 13.71 -4.10 -6.39
CA TYR A 134 12.56 -4.86 -6.81
C TYR A 134 12.69 -6.35 -6.50
N VAL A 135 11.56 -7.01 -6.42
CA VAL A 135 11.40 -8.45 -6.40
C VAL A 135 10.36 -8.81 -7.43
N THR A 136 10.72 -9.61 -8.42
CA THR A 136 9.79 -10.13 -9.43
C THR A 136 9.62 -11.62 -9.24
N LEU A 137 8.39 -12.06 -8.95
CA LEU A 137 8.00 -13.44 -8.87
C LEU A 137 7.23 -13.85 -10.13
N TYR A 138 7.70 -14.89 -10.77
CA TYR A 138 7.05 -15.47 -11.96
C TYR A 138 6.33 -16.76 -11.56
N VAL A 139 5.05 -16.85 -11.92
CA VAL A 139 4.20 -18.03 -11.59
C VAL A 139 3.36 -18.45 -12.78
N PRO A 140 2.99 -19.75 -12.91
CA PRO A 140 2.13 -20.17 -14.00
C PRO A 140 0.79 -19.44 -13.99
N ALA A 141 0.35 -18.93 -15.15
CA ALA A 141 -0.85 -18.11 -15.30
C ALA A 141 -2.12 -18.79 -14.77
N GLU A 142 -2.24 -20.12 -14.94
CA GLU A 142 -3.42 -20.87 -14.51
C GLU A 142 -3.31 -21.46 -13.12
N LYS A 143 -2.21 -21.18 -12.38
CA LYS A 143 -2.03 -21.70 -11.03
C LYS A 143 -3.03 -21.09 -10.07
N TYR A 144 -3.76 -21.95 -9.38
CA TYR A 144 -4.60 -21.59 -8.24
C TYR A 144 -3.84 -21.96 -6.96
N PHE A 145 -3.54 -20.97 -6.14
CA PHE A 145 -2.79 -21.14 -4.89
C PHE A 145 -3.73 -21.47 -3.73
N THR A 146 -3.22 -22.16 -2.72
CA THR A 146 -3.95 -22.36 -1.46
C THR A 146 -3.97 -21.07 -0.66
N LYS A 147 -2.80 -20.42 -0.57
CA LYS A 147 -2.67 -19.13 0.15
C LYS A 147 -1.63 -18.24 -0.51
N ILE A 148 -1.95 -16.95 -0.60
CA ILE A 148 -1.03 -15.88 -0.94
C ILE A 148 -1.00 -14.90 0.24
N ARG A 149 0.19 -14.64 0.79
CA ARG A 149 0.45 -13.61 1.79
C ARG A 149 1.57 -12.72 1.29
N LEU A 150 1.25 -11.45 1.13
CA LEU A 150 2.18 -10.41 0.70
C LEU A 150 2.21 -9.32 1.77
N GLU A 151 3.39 -8.96 2.24
CA GLU A 151 3.64 -7.82 3.11
C GLU A 151 4.70 -6.95 2.48
N ASN A 152 4.42 -5.67 2.34
CA ASN A 152 5.39 -4.67 1.91
C ASN A 152 5.25 -3.42 2.77
N ASN A 153 6.35 -2.92 3.33
CA ASN A 153 6.29 -1.73 4.16
C ASN A 153 6.38 -0.45 3.32
N ASP A 154 7.32 -0.39 2.37
CA ASP A 154 7.57 0.82 1.56
C ASP A 154 7.94 0.39 0.14
N GLY A 155 6.97 0.44 -0.75
CA GLY A 155 7.09 0.04 -2.15
C GLY A 155 5.75 -0.39 -2.72
N ASP A 156 5.70 -0.53 -4.01
CA ASP A 156 4.49 -0.91 -4.72
C ASP A 156 4.32 -2.44 -4.80
N ILE A 157 3.07 -2.89 -4.77
CA ILE A 157 2.71 -4.29 -5.10
C ILE A 157 1.95 -4.29 -6.41
N ARG A 158 2.47 -4.97 -7.40
CA ARG A 158 1.82 -5.14 -8.70
C ARG A 158 1.62 -6.61 -9.02
N ALA A 159 0.45 -6.98 -9.52
CA ALA A 159 0.19 -8.32 -10.01
C ALA A 159 -0.83 -8.29 -11.16
N GLU A 160 -0.48 -8.86 -12.30
CA GLU A 160 -1.42 -8.97 -13.42
C GLU A 160 -2.59 -9.92 -13.10
N GLN A 161 -2.30 -10.96 -12.36
CA GLN A 161 -3.29 -11.97 -11.99
C GLN A 161 -2.92 -12.65 -10.68
N LEU A 162 -3.91 -12.78 -9.79
CA LEU A 162 -3.81 -13.57 -8.55
C LEU A 162 -5.00 -14.53 -8.46
N LYS A 163 -4.71 -15.81 -8.27
CA LYS A 163 -5.74 -16.84 -8.06
C LYS A 163 -5.39 -17.65 -6.80
N ALA A 164 -6.20 -17.55 -5.76
CA ALA A 164 -5.97 -18.34 -4.53
C ALA A 164 -7.25 -18.56 -3.72
N GLU A 165 -7.25 -19.62 -2.90
CA GLU A 165 -8.31 -19.82 -1.91
C GLU A 165 -8.34 -18.66 -0.90
N THR A 166 -7.18 -18.27 -0.38
CA THR A 166 -7.06 -17.15 0.57
C THR A 166 -5.93 -16.22 0.16
N MET A 167 -6.20 -14.92 0.15
CA MET A 167 -5.24 -13.85 -0.14
C MET A 167 -5.24 -12.83 1.00
N GLU A 168 -4.05 -12.54 1.52
CA GLU A 168 -3.79 -11.51 2.53
C GLU A 168 -2.70 -10.59 1.97
N ILE A 169 -3.00 -9.31 1.80
CA ILE A 169 -2.07 -8.31 1.30
C ILE A 169 -2.02 -7.17 2.31
N THR A 170 -0.83 -6.83 2.76
CA THR A 170 -0.58 -5.68 3.63
C THR A 170 0.45 -4.79 2.95
N ASN A 171 0.16 -3.50 2.83
CA ASN A 171 1.08 -2.50 2.28
C ASN A 171 0.98 -1.24 3.12
N ASP A 172 2.08 -0.85 3.79
CA ASP A 172 2.03 0.31 4.66
C ASP A 172 2.13 1.60 3.82
N TYR A 173 3.11 1.69 2.88
CA TYR A 173 3.31 2.86 2.02
C TYR A 173 3.52 2.43 0.57
N GLY A 174 2.69 2.96 -0.34
CA GLY A 174 2.81 2.69 -1.77
C GLY A 174 1.49 2.29 -2.44
N GLN A 175 1.57 1.85 -3.67
CA GLN A 175 0.40 1.46 -4.45
C GLN A 175 0.24 -0.07 -4.48
N VAL A 176 -1.00 -0.53 -4.41
CA VAL A 176 -1.36 -1.92 -4.70
C VAL A 176 -2.19 -1.93 -5.98
N ASP A 177 -1.60 -2.42 -7.08
CA ASP A 177 -2.25 -2.49 -8.40
C ASP A 177 -2.42 -3.95 -8.82
N LEU A 178 -3.66 -4.43 -8.77
CA LEU A 178 -4.02 -5.80 -9.06
C LEU A 178 -4.90 -5.87 -10.33
N GLY A 179 -4.49 -6.67 -11.29
CA GLY A 179 -5.25 -6.92 -12.51
C GLY A 179 -6.49 -7.78 -12.22
N ASN A 180 -6.35 -9.11 -12.38
CA ASN A 180 -7.44 -10.06 -12.17
C ASN A 180 -7.23 -10.82 -10.87
N VAL A 181 -8.16 -10.66 -9.93
CA VAL A 181 -8.15 -11.35 -8.63
C VAL A 181 -9.30 -12.34 -8.55
N GLN A 182 -9.00 -13.60 -8.29
CA GLN A 182 -9.99 -14.66 -8.15
C GLN A 182 -9.74 -15.50 -6.90
N GLY A 183 -10.76 -15.70 -6.06
CA GLY A 183 -10.61 -16.51 -4.86
C GLY A 183 -11.83 -16.65 -3.98
N GLU A 184 -11.64 -17.32 -2.82
CA GLU A 184 -12.69 -17.42 -1.81
C GLU A 184 -12.64 -16.22 -0.86
N LYS A 185 -11.44 -15.88 -0.37
CA LYS A 185 -11.26 -14.79 0.58
C LYS A 185 -10.12 -13.89 0.16
N LEU A 186 -10.40 -12.60 0.09
CA LEU A 186 -9.41 -11.54 -0.09
C LEU A 186 -9.45 -10.62 1.12
N LYS A 187 -8.30 -10.36 1.72
CA LYS A 187 -8.13 -9.29 2.71
C LYS A 187 -6.96 -8.41 2.29
N ILE A 188 -7.20 -7.10 2.23
CA ILE A 188 -6.18 -6.10 1.95
C ILE A 188 -6.20 -5.08 3.09
N ASN A 189 -5.02 -4.79 3.64
CA ASN A 189 -4.81 -3.71 4.60
C ASN A 189 -3.77 -2.77 4.01
N MET A 190 -4.09 -1.48 4.00
CA MET A 190 -3.18 -0.42 3.59
C MET A 190 -3.22 0.71 4.63
N ASP A 191 -2.06 1.31 4.89
CA ASP A 191 -2.00 2.51 5.73
C ASP A 191 -2.06 3.76 4.85
N ASP A 192 -1.19 3.88 3.83
CA ASP A 192 -1.16 5.04 2.94
C ASP A 192 -0.91 4.60 1.49
N GLY A 193 -1.79 5.00 0.60
CA GLY A 193 -1.62 4.75 -0.84
C GLY A 193 -2.92 4.44 -1.57
N THR A 194 -2.78 4.05 -2.82
CA THR A 194 -3.93 3.74 -3.66
C THR A 194 -4.05 2.25 -3.93
N LEU A 195 -5.21 1.68 -3.59
CA LEU A 195 -5.60 0.34 -3.99
C LEU A 195 -6.33 0.40 -5.33
N LYS A 196 -5.82 -0.33 -6.32
CA LYS A 196 -6.50 -0.55 -7.62
C LYS A 196 -6.70 -2.03 -7.87
N ILE A 197 -7.93 -2.44 -8.16
CA ILE A 197 -8.26 -3.80 -8.60
C ILE A 197 -9.09 -3.71 -9.88
N LYS A 198 -8.52 -4.17 -10.99
CA LYS A 198 -9.22 -4.14 -12.28
C LYS A 198 -10.44 -5.06 -12.31
N SER A 199 -10.30 -6.29 -11.80
CA SER A 199 -11.39 -7.25 -11.73
C SER A 199 -11.23 -8.14 -10.50
N LEU A 200 -12.28 -8.19 -9.69
CA LEU A 200 -12.37 -8.99 -8.46
C LEU A 200 -13.52 -10.00 -8.59
N ASP A 201 -13.22 -11.29 -8.51
CA ASP A 201 -14.21 -12.39 -8.37
C ASP A 201 -13.85 -13.18 -7.12
N ALA A 202 -14.45 -12.84 -5.98
CA ALA A 202 -14.18 -13.47 -4.70
C ALA A 202 -15.47 -13.68 -3.90
N ALA A 203 -15.56 -14.80 -3.15
CA ALA A 203 -16.71 -15.00 -2.31
C ALA A 203 -16.81 -13.93 -1.21
N ALA A 204 -15.68 -13.56 -0.60
CA ALA A 204 -15.61 -12.44 0.35
C ALA A 204 -14.37 -11.58 0.09
N ALA A 205 -14.55 -10.26 0.11
CA ALA A 205 -13.48 -9.27 0.05
C ALA A 205 -13.62 -8.29 1.20
N ILE A 206 -12.53 -8.04 1.91
CA ILE A 206 -12.43 -7.11 3.03
C ILE A 206 -11.24 -6.19 2.76
N LEU A 207 -11.50 -4.90 2.69
CA LEU A 207 -10.54 -3.87 2.30
C LEU A 207 -10.47 -2.82 3.43
N TYR A 208 -9.27 -2.55 3.91
CA TYR A 208 -8.98 -1.48 4.86
C TYR A 208 -7.96 -0.55 4.23
N ASN A 209 -8.22 0.75 4.27
CA ASN A 209 -7.27 1.77 3.81
C ASN A 209 -7.39 3.01 4.69
N GLU A 210 -6.39 3.31 5.51
CA GLU A 210 -6.45 4.50 6.35
C GLU A 210 -6.40 5.78 5.51
N TYR A 211 -5.37 5.92 4.64
CA TYR A 211 -5.15 7.15 3.86
C TYR A 211 -5.00 6.82 2.38
N GLY A 212 -5.99 7.23 1.58
CA GLY A 212 -5.90 7.11 0.13
C GLY A 212 -7.11 6.50 -0.55
N LYS A 213 -6.96 6.13 -1.81
CA LYS A 213 -8.09 5.74 -2.65
C LYS A 213 -8.23 4.23 -2.78
N CYS A 214 -9.47 3.78 -2.83
CA CYS A 214 -9.82 2.40 -3.18
C CYS A 214 -10.63 2.41 -4.50
N GLU A 215 -10.01 1.93 -5.58
CA GLU A 215 -10.57 1.93 -6.93
C GLU A 215 -10.78 0.50 -7.43
N LEU A 216 -12.03 0.07 -7.52
CA LEU A 216 -12.42 -1.25 -8.00
C LEU A 216 -13.11 -1.12 -9.36
N GLY A 217 -12.61 -1.78 -10.39
CA GLY A 217 -13.25 -1.81 -11.69
C GLY A 217 -14.47 -2.74 -11.66
N LYS A 218 -14.29 -4.02 -12.00
CA LYS A 218 -15.38 -4.99 -11.97
C LYS A 218 -15.34 -5.81 -10.70
N VAL A 219 -16.43 -5.84 -9.94
CA VAL A 219 -16.57 -6.63 -8.72
C VAL A 219 -17.70 -7.64 -8.84
N LYS A 220 -17.39 -8.90 -8.54
CA LYS A 220 -18.34 -9.97 -8.34
C LYS A 220 -18.05 -10.65 -7.00
N SER A 221 -18.99 -10.56 -6.03
CA SER A 221 -18.77 -11.09 -4.68
C SER A 221 -20.08 -11.55 -4.03
N GLN A 222 -19.98 -12.39 -2.99
CA GLN A 222 -21.10 -12.58 -2.07
C GLN A 222 -21.08 -11.47 -1.01
N ARG A 223 -19.89 -11.08 -0.55
CA ARG A 223 -19.71 -10.04 0.47
C ARG A 223 -18.52 -9.14 0.14
N LEU A 224 -18.78 -7.85 0.06
CA LEU A 224 -17.77 -6.79 -0.05
C LEU A 224 -17.85 -5.91 1.18
N GLU A 225 -16.76 -5.76 1.90
CA GLU A 225 -16.59 -4.83 3.01
C GLU A 225 -15.42 -3.91 2.72
N ALA A 226 -15.62 -2.61 2.94
CA ALA A 226 -14.55 -1.62 2.85
C ALA A 226 -14.67 -0.66 4.03
N GLU A 227 -13.53 -0.32 4.61
CA GLU A 227 -13.39 0.66 5.69
C GLU A 227 -12.24 1.59 5.32
N LEU A 228 -12.53 2.89 5.24
CA LEU A 228 -11.58 3.93 4.90
C LEU A 228 -11.70 5.05 5.95
N ASP A 229 -10.55 5.58 6.38
CA ASP A 229 -10.55 6.75 7.27
C ASP A 229 -10.51 8.04 6.44
N ASP A 230 -9.57 8.16 5.46
CA ASP A 230 -9.44 9.34 4.59
C ASP A 230 -9.17 8.93 3.15
N GLY A 231 -10.16 9.09 2.29
CA GLY A 231 -10.04 8.81 0.86
C GLY A 231 -11.36 8.44 0.18
N ASP A 232 -11.31 8.38 -1.14
CA ASP A 232 -12.47 8.01 -1.93
C ASP A 232 -12.54 6.48 -2.13
N PHE A 233 -13.74 5.93 -2.00
CA PHE A 233 -14.07 4.58 -2.45
C PHE A 233 -14.82 4.61 -3.78
N SER A 234 -14.41 3.79 -4.73
CA SER A 234 -15.15 3.60 -5.97
C SER A 234 -15.21 2.14 -6.42
N ALA A 235 -16.38 1.72 -6.93
CA ALA A 235 -16.54 0.45 -7.64
C ALA A 235 -17.40 0.68 -8.89
N ASP A 236 -16.78 0.57 -10.07
CA ASP A 236 -17.44 0.97 -11.33
C ASP A 236 -18.57 0.04 -11.74
N ARG A 237 -18.37 -1.29 -11.56
CA ARG A 237 -19.32 -2.33 -12.00
C ARG A 237 -19.42 -3.42 -10.93
N CYS A 238 -20.27 -3.20 -9.96
CA CYS A 238 -20.38 -4.04 -8.78
C CYS A 238 -21.60 -4.96 -8.84
N SER A 239 -21.38 -6.25 -8.59
CA SER A 239 -22.40 -7.29 -8.46
C SER A 239 -22.11 -8.10 -7.19
N ALA A 240 -22.33 -7.50 -6.02
CA ALA A 240 -22.19 -8.17 -4.73
C ALA A 240 -23.56 -8.31 -4.04
N LYS A 241 -23.77 -9.40 -3.26
CA LYS A 241 -25.02 -9.61 -2.53
C LYS A 241 -25.13 -8.80 -1.25
N ALA A 242 -24.00 -8.65 -0.55
CA ALA A 242 -23.90 -7.81 0.62
C ALA A 242 -22.72 -6.86 0.44
N ILE A 243 -22.97 -5.57 0.56
CA ILE A 243 -21.97 -4.52 0.49
C ILE A 243 -22.06 -3.73 1.79
N ARG A 244 -20.96 -3.55 2.46
CA ARG A 244 -20.80 -2.65 3.58
C ARG A 244 -19.60 -1.75 3.35
N ILE A 245 -19.81 -0.44 3.40
CA ILE A 245 -18.76 0.56 3.28
C ILE A 245 -18.93 1.53 4.44
N ASP A 246 -17.88 1.68 5.21
CA ASP A 246 -17.73 2.68 6.25
C ASP A 246 -16.58 3.60 5.81
N ASN A 247 -16.86 4.90 5.63
CA ASN A 247 -15.87 5.90 5.19
C ASN A 247 -16.01 7.15 6.04
N GLU A 248 -14.94 7.57 6.71
CA GLU A 248 -15.01 8.79 7.54
C GLU A 248 -14.93 10.05 6.65
N TYR A 249 -13.87 10.18 5.82
CA TYR A 249 -13.63 11.34 4.97
C TYR A 249 -13.44 10.94 3.51
N GLY A 250 -14.35 11.40 2.64
CA GLY A 250 -14.27 11.18 1.19
C GLY A 250 -15.53 10.59 0.59
N ASN A 251 -15.57 10.49 -0.71
CA ASN A 251 -16.77 10.10 -1.43
C ASN A 251 -16.86 8.58 -1.64
N VAL A 252 -18.08 8.07 -1.62
CA VAL A 252 -18.38 6.66 -1.96
C VAL A 252 -19.17 6.61 -3.28
N ARG A 253 -18.61 5.95 -4.30
CA ARG A 253 -19.26 5.75 -5.60
C ARG A 253 -19.43 4.28 -5.92
N LEU A 254 -20.67 3.85 -6.16
CA LEU A 254 -21.02 2.48 -6.53
C LEU A 254 -21.80 2.44 -7.84
N GLY A 255 -21.23 1.87 -8.87
CA GLY A 255 -21.90 1.47 -10.09
C GLY A 255 -22.47 0.04 -9.96
N LEU A 256 -23.76 -0.13 -9.79
CA LEU A 256 -24.38 -1.43 -9.59
C LEU A 256 -24.71 -2.11 -10.91
N LEU A 257 -24.29 -3.35 -11.09
CA LEU A 257 -24.76 -4.21 -12.18
C LEU A 257 -26.13 -4.76 -11.83
N GLY A 258 -27.12 -4.41 -12.64
CA GLY A 258 -28.52 -4.82 -12.44
C GLY A 258 -29.40 -3.68 -11.93
N LYS A 259 -30.62 -4.03 -11.54
CA LYS A 259 -31.64 -3.05 -11.14
C LYS A 259 -31.47 -2.70 -9.65
N THR A 260 -31.59 -1.42 -9.31
CA THR A 260 -31.54 -0.91 -7.94
C THR A 260 -32.60 -1.55 -7.04
N GLU A 261 -33.79 -1.91 -7.57
CA GLU A 261 -34.86 -2.54 -6.79
C GLU A 261 -34.50 -3.94 -6.28
N THR A 262 -33.41 -4.55 -6.78
CA THR A 262 -32.93 -5.85 -6.30
C THR A 262 -32.10 -5.74 -5.02
N TYR A 263 -31.84 -4.51 -4.54
CA TYR A 263 -31.11 -4.22 -3.32
C TYR A 263 -32.00 -3.52 -2.28
N GLU A 264 -31.74 -3.83 -1.03
CA GLU A 264 -32.16 -3.04 0.11
C GLU A 264 -31.02 -2.08 0.48
N PHE A 265 -31.32 -0.79 0.58
CA PHE A 265 -30.33 0.25 0.87
C PHE A 265 -30.50 0.78 2.29
N GLU A 266 -29.37 1.00 2.93
CA GLU A 266 -29.22 1.76 4.16
C GLU A 266 -28.02 2.68 3.98
N LEU A 267 -28.27 3.94 3.57
CA LEU A 267 -27.26 4.92 3.22
C LEU A 267 -27.37 6.09 4.18
N GLU A 268 -26.24 6.53 4.73
CA GLU A 268 -26.19 7.61 5.71
C GLU A 268 -24.94 8.44 5.53
N THR A 269 -25.07 9.78 5.55
CA THR A 269 -23.97 10.72 5.58
C THR A 269 -24.27 11.85 6.55
N GLU A 270 -23.25 12.29 7.32
CA GLU A 270 -23.43 13.44 8.21
C GLU A 270 -23.27 14.76 7.44
N TYR A 271 -22.20 14.89 6.62
CA TYR A 271 -21.88 16.11 5.87
C TYR A 271 -21.66 15.78 4.38
N GLY A 272 -22.75 15.56 3.63
CA GLY A 272 -22.68 15.23 2.23
C GLY A 272 -24.05 15.11 1.57
N ASN A 273 -24.10 14.54 0.38
CA ASN A 273 -25.33 14.28 -0.36
C ASN A 273 -25.45 12.79 -0.67
N ILE A 274 -26.69 12.31 -0.77
CA ILE A 274 -26.96 10.93 -1.19
C ILE A 274 -27.69 10.96 -2.52
N GLU A 275 -27.06 10.41 -3.54
CA GLU A 275 -27.67 10.21 -4.85
C GLU A 275 -28.01 8.73 -5.06
N LEU A 276 -29.32 8.40 -5.07
CA LEU A 276 -29.83 7.08 -5.38
C LEU A 276 -30.96 7.23 -6.41
N PRO A 277 -30.82 6.70 -7.63
CA PRO A 277 -31.87 6.81 -8.66
C PRO A 277 -33.23 6.31 -8.19
N GLY A 278 -34.24 7.16 -8.30
CA GLY A 278 -35.63 6.85 -7.91
C GLY A 278 -35.94 7.06 -6.42
N TYR A 279 -35.00 7.47 -5.60
CA TYR A 279 -35.18 7.72 -4.16
C TYR A 279 -34.71 9.11 -3.79
N PRO A 280 -35.57 10.01 -3.31
CA PRO A 280 -35.12 11.29 -2.77
C PRO A 280 -34.43 11.11 -1.45
N GLU A 281 -33.39 11.88 -1.18
CA GLU A 281 -32.75 11.94 0.14
C GLU A 281 -33.70 12.54 1.18
N MET A 282 -33.57 12.12 2.43
CA MET A 282 -34.33 12.63 3.56
C MET A 282 -33.38 13.19 4.62
N SER A 283 -33.56 14.47 4.97
CA SER A 283 -32.87 15.06 6.12
C SER A 283 -33.39 14.47 7.43
N VAL A 284 -32.50 14.16 8.35
CA VAL A 284 -32.80 13.61 9.66
C VAL A 284 -32.53 14.66 10.75
N GLY A 285 -33.54 14.96 11.57
CA GLY A 285 -33.35 15.70 12.81
C GLY A 285 -33.00 17.19 12.71
N GLY A 286 -33.04 17.81 11.55
CA GLY A 286 -32.70 19.24 11.37
C GLY A 286 -31.21 19.55 11.40
N ASN A 287 -30.35 18.54 11.35
CA ASN A 287 -28.91 18.59 11.14
C ASN A 287 -28.58 18.36 9.66
N ASP A 288 -27.31 18.46 9.29
CA ASP A 288 -26.83 18.20 7.93
C ASP A 288 -26.85 16.70 7.56
N GLU A 289 -27.15 15.83 8.54
CA GLU A 289 -27.29 14.38 8.36
C GLU A 289 -28.40 14.01 7.36
N LYS A 290 -28.07 13.19 6.39
CA LYS A 290 -28.98 12.66 5.37
C LYS A 290 -28.99 11.15 5.39
N ARG A 291 -30.18 10.57 5.16
CA ARG A 291 -30.37 9.14 5.16
C ARG A 291 -31.32 8.69 4.06
N ILE A 292 -31.02 7.60 3.41
CA ILE A 292 -31.96 6.83 2.61
C ILE A 292 -32.02 5.41 3.16
N ARG A 293 -33.24 4.96 3.49
CA ARG A 293 -33.50 3.59 3.87
C ARG A 293 -34.65 3.04 3.04
N THR A 294 -34.39 1.98 2.27
CA THR A 294 -35.43 1.26 1.58
C THR A 294 -35.84 0.03 2.40
N ASN A 295 -37.12 -0.36 2.32
CA ASN A 295 -37.63 -1.55 3.00
C ASN A 295 -38.41 -2.38 2.00
N ASN A 296 -37.76 -2.83 0.94
CA ASN A 296 -38.33 -3.56 -0.16
C ASN A 296 -38.20 -5.08 -0.03
N SER A 297 -37.65 -5.58 1.07
CA SER A 297 -37.40 -7.00 1.34
C SER A 297 -36.52 -7.67 0.27
N ALA A 298 -35.63 -6.91 -0.36
CA ALA A 298 -34.69 -7.44 -1.34
C ALA A 298 -33.67 -8.39 -0.65
N LYS A 299 -33.18 -9.36 -1.43
CA LYS A 299 -32.22 -10.35 -0.90
C LYS A 299 -30.80 -9.80 -0.79
N ASN A 300 -30.48 -8.79 -1.57
CA ASN A 300 -29.17 -8.15 -1.56
C ASN A 300 -29.26 -6.89 -0.70
N LYS A 301 -28.19 -6.59 0.05
CA LYS A 301 -28.16 -5.44 0.96
C LYS A 301 -26.94 -4.57 0.73
N ILE A 302 -27.15 -3.27 0.74
CA ILE A 302 -26.08 -2.25 0.68
C ILE A 302 -26.21 -1.35 1.89
N VAL A 303 -25.16 -1.29 2.69
CA VAL A 303 -25.02 -0.39 3.83
C VAL A 303 -23.81 0.50 3.55
N VAL A 304 -24.01 1.81 3.54
CA VAL A 304 -22.94 2.80 3.40
C VAL A 304 -23.12 3.84 4.48
N ASN A 305 -22.11 3.99 5.31
CA ASN A 305 -21.97 5.08 6.25
C ASN A 305 -20.81 5.95 5.78
N CYS A 306 -21.03 7.26 5.73
CA CYS A 306 -20.03 8.23 5.34
C CYS A 306 -20.19 9.44 6.27
N ASP A 307 -19.12 9.83 6.99
CA ASP A 307 -19.25 10.96 7.88
C ASP A 307 -19.18 12.27 7.08
N ASP A 308 -18.13 12.45 6.26
CA ASP A 308 -17.92 13.66 5.45
C ASP A 308 -17.65 13.28 3.98
N GLY A 309 -18.69 13.31 3.16
CA GLY A 309 -18.61 13.04 1.73
C GLY A 309 -19.92 12.59 1.10
N ASP A 310 -19.94 12.59 -0.22
CA ASP A 310 -21.11 12.22 -1.01
C ASP A 310 -21.19 10.70 -1.20
N ILE A 311 -22.41 10.15 -1.12
CA ILE A 311 -22.72 8.76 -1.47
C ILE A 311 -23.46 8.78 -2.82
N ILE A 312 -22.82 8.23 -3.85
CA ILE A 312 -23.34 8.23 -5.21
C ILE A 312 -23.53 6.78 -5.67
N ILE A 313 -24.77 6.36 -5.82
CA ILE A 313 -25.14 5.06 -6.37
C ILE A 313 -25.60 5.26 -7.81
N THR A 314 -25.04 4.51 -8.73
CA THR A 314 -25.44 4.54 -10.14
C THR A 314 -25.77 3.15 -10.64
N GLN A 315 -26.49 3.06 -11.75
CA GLN A 315 -26.69 1.82 -12.48
C GLN A 315 -25.59 1.73 -13.55
N ALA A 316 -24.75 0.70 -13.45
CA ALA A 316 -23.74 0.40 -14.46
C ALA A 316 -24.33 -0.43 -15.61
N GLU A 317 -23.79 -0.22 -16.81
CA GLU A 317 -24.17 -0.98 -18.02
C GLU A 317 -23.34 -2.27 -18.17
#